data_ddd554a310dcbe9ffc96a570a0a50e0e
#
_entry.id   ddd554a310dcbe9ffc96a570a0a50e0e
#
_cell.length_a   1.000
_cell.length_b   1.000
_cell.length_c   1.000
_cell.angle_alpha   90.00
_cell.angle_beta   90.00
_cell.angle_gamma   90.00
#
_symmetry.space_group_name_H-M   'P 1'
#
loop_
_entity.id
_entity.type
_entity.pdbx_description
1 polymer ?
#
loop_
_entity_poly.entity_id
_entity_poly.type
_entity_poly.pdbx_seq_one_letter_code
_entity_poly.pdbx_strand_id
1 'polypeptide(L)'
;MALIYLTFSLLLFSLSSSSAQIPTTLDGPFKPVTMPYDVSLRGNAVDLPPSDIRVQRHVNGFQPEQISLTLSSDYHSVWVSWITGEFQIGYDIKPLNPESVKSVVHFGVLQHSLTHEATGYSQVYSQLYPYEGLQNYTSGIIHHVRLTGLKPNTLYYYRCGDPSIPAMSGLFHFKTMPAPGPHSYPGKIAIVGDLGLTYNTTATISHISSNEPDLLLLVGDVTYANLYLTNGTGSDCYSCSFPESPIHETYQPRWDYWARFMQNLISRVPIMVVEGNHEIEEQVDHKTFEAYSSRFAFPSEESGSTSTFYYSFNAGGIHFIMLGAYIAYNESAVQYKWLERDLAKVDRDVTPWLVVAWHPPWYTSYKAHYREAECMRVAMEDLLYSYGVDAVFNGHVHAYERSNRVYNYTLDPCAPIHITIGDGGNREKMAVEHADEPGNCPEPSTTPDKFMGGFCAANFTSGPAAGNFCWDRQPDFSAYRESSFGHGILEVKNATYALWTWYRNQDHEKVAGDQIYIVRQPDACPNQRRVTKGWSDAR
;
A
#
# COMPACT_ATOMS: atom_id res chain seq x y z
N MET A 1 -0.03 -77.40 -7.89
CA MET A 1 0.80 -76.28 -7.55
C MET A 1 0.80 -75.30 -8.72
N ALA A 2 -0.02 -74.28 -8.68
CA ALA A 2 -0.12 -73.28 -9.74
C ALA A 2 0.51 -71.95 -9.21
N LEU A 3 1.55 -71.54 -9.90
CA LEU A 3 2.25 -70.25 -9.59
C LEU A 3 1.47 -69.09 -10.22
N ILE A 4 0.96 -68.21 -9.40
CA ILE A 4 0.33 -66.93 -9.82
C ILE A 4 1.43 -65.89 -9.89
N TYR A 5 1.74 -65.38 -11.09
CA TYR A 5 2.57 -64.19 -11.28
C TYR A 5 1.72 -62.92 -11.11
N LEU A 6 2.01 -62.12 -10.07
CA LEU A 6 1.45 -60.79 -9.89
C LEU A 6 2.37 -59.78 -10.61
N THR A 7 1.92 -59.26 -11.73
CA THR A 7 2.59 -58.14 -12.40
C THR A 7 2.11 -56.82 -11.79
N PHE A 8 3.01 -56.12 -11.08
CA PHE A 8 2.82 -54.75 -10.60
C PHE A 8 3.11 -53.79 -11.76
N SER A 9 2.08 -53.19 -12.33
CA SER A 9 2.23 -52.08 -13.26
C SER A 9 2.44 -50.80 -12.46
N LEU A 10 3.66 -50.25 -12.42
CA LEU A 10 3.95 -48.92 -11.96
C LEU A 10 3.42 -47.89 -12.99
N LEU A 11 2.31 -47.23 -12.69
CA LEU A 11 1.91 -46.04 -13.40
C LEU A 11 2.80 -44.86 -12.91
N LEU A 12 3.80 -44.53 -13.71
CA LEU A 12 4.53 -43.27 -13.59
C LEU A 12 3.61 -42.13 -14.05
N PHE A 13 2.97 -41.44 -13.10
CA PHE A 13 2.41 -40.13 -13.38
C PHE A 13 3.57 -39.17 -13.59
N SER A 14 3.88 -38.85 -14.84
CA SER A 14 4.70 -37.69 -15.17
C SER A 14 3.86 -36.45 -14.86
N LEU A 15 4.11 -35.83 -13.71
CA LEU A 15 3.73 -34.44 -13.43
C LEU A 15 4.51 -33.55 -14.41
N SER A 16 3.94 -33.32 -15.59
CA SER A 16 4.37 -32.25 -16.44
C SER A 16 4.01 -30.95 -15.72
N SER A 17 4.95 -30.36 -14.97
CA SER A 17 4.90 -28.95 -14.62
C SER A 17 4.90 -28.18 -15.94
N SER A 18 3.73 -27.78 -16.42
CA SER A 18 3.63 -26.78 -17.47
C SER A 18 4.16 -25.47 -16.89
N SER A 19 5.47 -25.21 -17.04
CA SER A 19 5.98 -23.88 -16.89
C SER A 19 5.26 -23.02 -17.92
N ALA A 20 4.39 -22.11 -17.48
CA ALA A 20 3.75 -21.17 -18.36
C ALA A 20 4.86 -20.48 -19.17
N GLN A 21 4.76 -20.52 -20.48
CA GLN A 21 5.77 -19.95 -21.36
C GLN A 21 5.71 -18.42 -21.19
N ILE A 22 6.81 -17.82 -20.78
CA ILE A 22 6.90 -16.36 -20.66
C ILE A 22 6.62 -15.74 -22.02
N PRO A 23 5.66 -14.78 -22.12
CA PRO A 23 5.35 -14.16 -23.41
C PRO A 23 6.55 -13.39 -23.96
N THR A 24 6.71 -13.41 -25.27
CA THR A 24 7.79 -12.72 -25.98
C THR A 24 7.37 -11.38 -26.58
N THR A 25 6.08 -11.03 -26.43
CA THR A 25 5.47 -9.79 -26.90
C THR A 25 4.84 -9.05 -25.72
N LEU A 26 4.57 -7.73 -25.88
CA LEU A 26 3.77 -6.97 -24.93
C LEU A 26 2.41 -7.63 -24.79
N ASP A 27 1.99 -7.87 -23.55
CA ASP A 27 0.65 -8.36 -23.28
C ASP A 27 -0.41 -7.34 -23.63
N GLY A 28 -1.52 -7.86 -24.10
CA GLY A 28 -2.67 -7.05 -24.47
C GLY A 28 -2.63 -6.51 -25.91
N PRO A 29 -3.58 -5.65 -26.22
CA PRO A 29 -4.67 -5.29 -25.32
C PRO A 29 -5.59 -6.48 -25.06
N PHE A 30 -5.91 -6.69 -23.78
CA PHE A 30 -6.89 -7.71 -23.36
C PHE A 30 -8.31 -7.22 -23.63
N LYS A 31 -9.20 -8.13 -24.00
CA LYS A 31 -10.63 -7.80 -24.09
C LYS A 31 -11.18 -7.54 -22.69
N PRO A 32 -12.04 -6.51 -22.52
CA PRO A 32 -12.68 -6.21 -21.26
C PRO A 32 -13.43 -7.40 -20.66
N VAL A 33 -13.20 -7.68 -19.39
CA VAL A 33 -13.86 -8.72 -18.60
C VAL A 33 -14.42 -8.10 -17.32
N THR A 34 -15.71 -8.29 -17.08
CA THR A 34 -16.37 -8.01 -15.79
C THR A 34 -16.77 -9.34 -15.17
N MET A 35 -16.26 -9.61 -13.98
CA MET A 35 -16.74 -10.76 -13.20
C MET A 35 -18.11 -10.45 -12.62
N PRO A 36 -19.08 -11.35 -12.73
CA PRO A 36 -20.40 -11.15 -12.17
C PRO A 36 -20.35 -10.91 -10.66
N TYR A 37 -21.24 -10.05 -10.17
CA TYR A 37 -21.38 -9.82 -8.74
C TYR A 37 -21.83 -11.11 -8.05
N ASP A 38 -21.00 -11.61 -7.15
CA ASP A 38 -21.29 -12.77 -6.30
C ASP A 38 -21.24 -12.38 -4.84
N VAL A 39 -22.39 -12.35 -4.18
CA VAL A 39 -22.52 -11.98 -2.76
C VAL A 39 -21.70 -12.89 -1.85
N SER A 40 -21.52 -14.16 -2.21
CA SER A 40 -20.75 -15.13 -1.42
C SER A 40 -19.25 -14.78 -1.36
N LEU A 41 -18.75 -14.01 -2.34
CA LEU A 41 -17.36 -13.57 -2.42
C LEU A 41 -17.09 -12.23 -1.72
N ARG A 42 -18.07 -11.67 -1.02
CA ARG A 42 -17.94 -10.35 -0.36
C ARG A 42 -17.35 -10.44 1.04
N GLY A 43 -17.28 -11.64 1.61
CA GLY A 43 -16.72 -11.84 2.94
C GLY A 43 -17.45 -11.12 4.05
N ASN A 44 -16.75 -10.78 5.11
CA ASN A 44 -17.29 -10.15 6.30
C ASN A 44 -16.58 -8.81 6.60
N ALA A 45 -17.23 -7.69 6.23
CA ALA A 45 -16.77 -6.33 6.46
C ALA A 45 -17.04 -5.81 7.90
N VAL A 46 -17.37 -6.70 8.84
CA VAL A 46 -17.52 -6.35 10.25
C VAL A 46 -16.16 -6.13 10.89
N ASP A 47 -16.03 -5.03 11.60
CA ASP A 47 -14.81 -4.69 12.32
C ASP A 47 -14.46 -5.72 13.40
N LEU A 48 -13.17 -5.94 13.64
CA LEU A 48 -12.70 -6.63 14.82
C LEU A 48 -13.03 -5.81 16.08
N PRO A 49 -13.70 -6.40 17.08
CA PRO A 49 -13.99 -5.71 18.32
C PRO A 49 -12.71 -5.43 19.12
N PRO A 50 -12.65 -4.35 19.92
CA PRO A 50 -11.52 -4.08 20.82
C PRO A 50 -11.20 -5.22 21.78
N SER A 51 -12.17 -6.11 22.06
CA SER A 51 -11.99 -7.31 22.88
C SER A 51 -11.35 -8.48 22.15
N ASP A 52 -11.15 -8.40 20.84
CA ASP A 52 -10.49 -9.48 20.08
C ASP A 52 -9.03 -9.63 20.51
N ILE A 53 -8.62 -10.87 20.80
CA ILE A 53 -7.27 -11.17 21.28
C ILE A 53 -6.16 -10.65 20.37
N ARG A 54 -6.41 -10.55 19.05
CA ARG A 54 -5.43 -10.10 18.05
C ARG A 54 -5.11 -8.61 18.14
N VAL A 55 -6.00 -7.82 18.75
CA VAL A 55 -5.85 -6.36 18.85
C VAL A 55 -5.57 -5.90 20.28
N GLN A 56 -5.72 -6.79 21.27
CA GLN A 56 -5.43 -6.49 22.67
C GLN A 56 -3.94 -6.29 22.91
N ARG A 57 -3.63 -5.51 23.94
CA ARG A 57 -2.27 -5.32 24.42
C ARG A 57 -1.81 -6.51 25.24
N HIS A 58 -0.66 -7.09 24.88
CA HIS A 58 -0.08 -8.27 25.53
C HIS A 58 1.26 -8.01 26.24
N VAL A 59 1.64 -6.74 26.37
CA VAL A 59 2.89 -6.31 27.00
C VAL A 59 2.61 -5.44 28.22
N ASN A 60 3.57 -5.32 29.13
CA ASN A 60 3.44 -4.56 30.36
C ASN A 60 4.33 -3.31 30.36
N GLY A 61 3.86 -2.24 31.00
CA GLY A 61 4.63 -1.02 31.19
C GLY A 61 5.18 -0.46 29.86
N PHE A 62 6.48 -0.30 29.75
CA PHE A 62 7.17 0.20 28.58
C PHE A 62 7.76 -0.88 27.66
N GLN A 63 7.31 -2.13 27.77
CA GLN A 63 7.71 -3.16 26.81
C GLN A 63 7.23 -2.78 25.39
N PRO A 64 8.09 -2.97 24.35
CA PRO A 64 7.75 -2.67 22.97
C PRO A 64 6.62 -3.50 22.41
N GLU A 65 5.69 -2.84 21.71
CA GLU A 65 4.62 -3.43 20.91
C GLU A 65 4.49 -2.69 19.59
N GLN A 66 3.63 -3.18 18.67
CA GLN A 66 3.36 -2.56 17.36
C GLN A 66 4.64 -2.40 16.53
N ILE A 67 5.50 -3.41 16.60
CA ILE A 67 6.80 -3.40 15.94
C ILE A 67 6.62 -3.54 14.43
N SER A 68 7.24 -2.64 13.68
CA SER A 68 7.20 -2.61 12.22
C SER A 68 8.56 -2.28 11.61
N LEU A 69 8.71 -2.65 10.35
CA LEU A 69 9.90 -2.36 9.54
C LEU A 69 9.49 -1.54 8.34
N THR A 70 10.30 -0.52 7.98
CA THR A 70 10.19 0.18 6.70
C THR A 70 11.54 0.25 6.02
N LEU A 71 11.56 0.28 4.69
CA LEU A 71 12.80 0.39 3.93
C LEU A 71 13.33 1.83 3.98
N SER A 72 14.64 1.95 3.97
CA SER A 72 15.33 3.19 3.61
C SER A 72 15.40 3.32 2.08
N SER A 73 15.74 4.49 1.55
CA SER A 73 15.98 4.63 0.12
C SER A 73 17.23 3.89 -0.36
N ASP A 74 18.16 3.58 0.56
CA ASP A 74 19.29 2.72 0.29
C ASP A 74 19.05 1.28 0.82
N TYR A 75 19.60 0.29 0.13
CA TYR A 75 19.44 -1.13 0.47
C TYR A 75 20.35 -1.60 1.65
N HIS A 76 21.16 -0.72 2.21
CA HIS A 76 22.01 -0.96 3.37
C HIS A 76 21.37 -0.55 4.69
N SER A 77 20.15 -0.06 4.66
CA SER A 77 19.47 0.49 5.83
C SER A 77 18.00 0.05 5.89
N VAL A 78 17.52 -0.13 7.13
CA VAL A 78 16.13 -0.46 7.45
C VAL A 78 15.73 0.33 8.68
N TRP A 79 14.53 0.88 8.71
CA TRP A 79 13.94 1.47 9.89
C TRP A 79 13.20 0.42 10.72
N VAL A 80 13.38 0.46 12.01
CA VAL A 80 12.60 -0.30 13.01
C VAL A 80 11.78 0.71 13.79
N SER A 81 10.47 0.54 13.81
CA SER A 81 9.55 1.39 14.56
C SER A 81 8.75 0.55 15.56
N TRP A 82 8.44 1.12 16.73
CA TRP A 82 7.61 0.47 17.76
C TRP A 82 6.99 1.50 18.70
N ILE A 83 6.07 1.05 19.54
CA ILE A 83 5.46 1.88 20.57
C ILE A 83 5.75 1.31 21.95
N THR A 84 5.92 2.18 22.95
CA THR A 84 6.00 1.85 24.36
C THR A 84 5.04 2.71 25.18
N GLY A 85 4.56 2.15 26.31
CA GLY A 85 3.52 2.79 27.12
C GLY A 85 2.14 2.66 26.50
N GLU A 86 1.14 3.17 27.19
CA GLU A 86 -0.26 3.10 26.78
C GLU A 86 -0.72 4.45 26.20
N PHE A 87 -1.59 4.40 25.22
CA PHE A 87 -2.33 5.57 24.77
C PHE A 87 -3.29 6.04 25.87
N GLN A 88 -3.71 7.28 25.81
CA GLN A 88 -4.69 7.86 26.72
C GLN A 88 -5.85 8.45 25.92
N ILE A 89 -7.05 8.33 26.46
CA ILE A 89 -8.27 8.96 25.94
C ILE A 89 -8.86 9.80 27.06
N GLY A 90 -9.31 10.99 26.75
CA GLY A 90 -9.97 11.88 27.71
C GLY A 90 -9.98 13.33 27.27
N TYR A 91 -10.61 14.16 28.10
CA TYR A 91 -10.59 15.61 27.86
C TYR A 91 -9.27 16.23 28.34
N ASP A 92 -8.68 15.70 29.41
CA ASP A 92 -7.43 16.16 30.01
C ASP A 92 -6.32 15.11 29.82
N ILE A 93 -5.97 14.83 28.55
CA ILE A 93 -4.88 13.91 28.22
C ILE A 93 -3.53 14.50 28.63
N LYS A 94 -2.62 13.64 29.11
CA LYS A 94 -1.25 14.01 29.48
C LYS A 94 -0.28 13.19 28.64
N PRO A 95 0.24 13.74 27.53
CA PRO A 95 1.21 13.06 26.69
C PRO A 95 2.39 12.55 27.51
N LEU A 96 2.83 11.33 27.23
CA LEU A 96 4.04 10.78 27.81
C LEU A 96 5.26 11.60 27.35
N ASN A 97 6.28 11.69 28.22
CA ASN A 97 7.54 12.31 27.80
C ASN A 97 8.29 11.35 26.86
N PRO A 98 8.47 11.68 25.57
CA PRO A 98 9.16 10.80 24.64
C PRO A 98 10.60 10.48 25.03
N GLU A 99 11.28 11.37 25.75
CA GLU A 99 12.66 11.15 26.22
C GLU A 99 12.78 10.23 27.45
N SER A 100 11.65 9.83 28.04
CA SER A 100 11.65 9.00 29.25
C SER A 100 12.04 7.54 29.01
N VAL A 101 12.00 7.08 27.74
CA VAL A 101 12.35 5.71 27.32
C VAL A 101 13.29 5.79 26.12
N LYS A 102 14.44 5.14 26.20
CA LYS A 102 15.42 5.16 25.11
C LYS A 102 14.96 4.38 23.89
N SER A 103 15.36 4.85 22.72
CA SER A 103 15.12 4.19 21.42
C SER A 103 16.37 3.42 21.01
N VAL A 104 16.44 2.13 21.34
CA VAL A 104 17.63 1.29 21.09
C VAL A 104 17.22 0.02 20.34
N VAL A 105 17.99 -0.36 19.34
CA VAL A 105 17.88 -1.66 18.66
C VAL A 105 19.22 -2.39 18.75
N HIS A 106 19.19 -3.59 19.31
CA HIS A 106 20.30 -4.53 19.21
C HIS A 106 20.05 -5.48 18.04
N PHE A 107 21.03 -5.67 17.15
CA PHE A 107 20.87 -6.51 15.97
C PHE A 107 22.14 -7.26 15.57
N GLY A 108 21.97 -8.29 14.75
CA GLY A 108 23.10 -9.09 14.26
C GLY A 108 22.64 -10.21 13.33
N VAL A 109 23.58 -10.89 12.70
CA VAL A 109 23.30 -12.03 11.79
C VAL A 109 23.16 -13.36 12.51
N LEU A 110 23.47 -13.42 13.80
CA LEU A 110 23.34 -14.63 14.62
C LEU A 110 22.25 -14.43 15.68
N GLN A 111 21.33 -15.35 15.78
CA GLN A 111 20.19 -15.32 16.69
C GLN A 111 20.59 -15.12 18.18
N HIS A 112 21.70 -15.69 18.58
CA HIS A 112 22.18 -15.67 19.96
C HIS A 112 23.27 -14.61 20.20
N SER A 113 23.61 -13.79 19.20
CA SER A 113 24.67 -12.78 19.28
C SER A 113 24.32 -11.54 18.47
N LEU A 114 23.67 -10.59 19.13
CA LEU A 114 23.29 -9.28 18.56
C LEU A 114 24.43 -8.30 18.86
N THR A 115 25.43 -8.26 17.98
CA THR A 115 26.69 -7.56 18.21
C THR A 115 26.69 -6.08 17.85
N HIS A 116 25.59 -5.60 17.22
CA HIS A 116 25.44 -4.22 16.80
C HIS A 116 24.34 -3.55 17.61
N GLU A 117 24.50 -2.25 17.84
CA GLU A 117 23.54 -1.39 18.48
C GLU A 117 23.30 -0.16 17.61
N ALA A 118 22.03 0.24 17.50
CA ALA A 118 21.63 1.49 16.89
C ALA A 118 20.67 2.23 17.82
N THR A 119 20.71 3.56 17.78
CA THR A 119 19.81 4.44 18.51
C THR A 119 19.06 5.35 17.55
N GLY A 120 17.92 5.88 17.98
CA GLY A 120 17.12 6.76 17.15
C GLY A 120 16.40 7.82 17.98
N TYR A 121 15.24 8.23 17.50
CA TYR A 121 14.42 9.24 18.15
C TYR A 121 13.06 8.68 18.56
N SER A 122 12.37 9.42 19.41
CA SER A 122 11.02 9.11 19.86
C SER A 122 10.13 10.32 19.82
N GLN A 123 8.84 10.08 19.67
CA GLN A 123 7.81 11.12 19.62
C GLN A 123 6.49 10.62 20.18
N VAL A 124 5.57 11.56 20.43
CA VAL A 124 4.18 11.33 20.84
C VAL A 124 3.32 12.26 20.00
N TYR A 125 2.22 11.78 19.49
CA TYR A 125 1.22 12.65 18.86
C TYR A 125 -0.09 12.64 19.64
N SER A 126 -0.86 13.70 19.49
CA SER A 126 -2.19 13.82 20.02
C SER A 126 -3.18 14.15 18.91
N GLN A 127 -4.37 13.56 18.99
CA GLN A 127 -5.49 13.90 18.11
C GLN A 127 -6.51 14.69 18.92
N LEU A 128 -6.66 15.96 18.57
CA LEU A 128 -7.57 16.91 19.21
C LEU A 128 -8.74 17.17 18.27
N TYR A 129 -9.92 16.68 18.64
CA TYR A 129 -11.07 16.74 17.75
C TYR A 129 -11.80 18.08 17.81
N PRO A 130 -12.30 18.58 16.66
CA PRO A 130 -13.06 19.82 16.60
C PRO A 130 -14.53 19.68 17.05
N TYR A 131 -14.96 18.47 17.42
CA TYR A 131 -16.34 18.18 17.75
C TYR A 131 -16.59 18.19 19.27
N GLU A 132 -17.62 18.92 19.69
CA GLU A 132 -18.00 18.98 21.09
C GLU A 132 -18.43 17.59 21.61
N GLY A 133 -17.89 17.21 22.76
CA GLY A 133 -18.21 15.94 23.40
C GLY A 133 -17.35 14.76 22.94
N LEU A 134 -16.48 14.94 21.94
CA LEU A 134 -15.54 13.90 21.54
C LEU A 134 -14.25 14.01 22.34
N GLN A 135 -13.85 12.90 22.97
CA GLN A 135 -12.64 12.84 23.78
C GLN A 135 -11.38 12.83 22.91
N ASN A 136 -10.37 13.56 23.37
CA ASN A 136 -9.06 13.58 22.72
C ASN A 136 -8.28 12.29 22.95
N TYR A 137 -7.30 12.07 22.11
CA TYR A 137 -6.37 10.93 22.17
C TYR A 137 -4.92 11.42 22.24
N THR A 138 -4.07 10.71 22.97
CA THR A 138 -2.62 10.81 22.83
C THR A 138 -2.01 9.41 22.76
N SER A 139 -1.04 9.23 21.88
CA SER A 139 -0.37 7.94 21.66
C SER A 139 0.53 7.54 22.83
N GLY A 140 0.94 6.27 22.88
CA GLY A 140 2.17 5.88 23.56
C GLY A 140 3.38 6.57 22.93
N ILE A 141 4.58 6.29 23.46
CA ILE A 141 5.83 6.80 22.90
C ILE A 141 6.17 5.98 21.65
N ILE A 142 6.24 6.63 20.51
CA ILE A 142 6.59 6.05 19.22
C ILE A 142 8.12 6.20 19.04
N HIS A 143 8.78 5.13 18.70
CA HIS A 143 10.22 5.08 18.50
C HIS A 143 10.56 4.74 17.05
N HIS A 144 11.60 5.39 16.51
CA HIS A 144 12.13 5.13 15.18
C HIS A 144 13.64 5.01 15.24
N VAL A 145 14.17 3.87 14.81
CA VAL A 145 15.62 3.60 14.79
C VAL A 145 16.02 3.12 13.41
N ARG A 146 16.97 3.81 12.78
CA ARG A 146 17.54 3.39 11.51
C ARG A 146 18.74 2.49 11.73
N LEU A 147 18.65 1.26 11.24
CA LEU A 147 19.78 0.34 11.15
C LEU A 147 20.54 0.61 9.86
N THR A 148 21.84 0.78 9.94
CA THR A 148 22.70 1.13 8.79
C THR A 148 23.83 0.12 8.61
N GLY A 149 24.48 0.11 7.44
CA GLY A 149 25.62 -0.77 7.17
C GLY A 149 25.23 -2.24 7.03
N LEU A 150 23.97 -2.51 6.71
CA LEU A 150 23.45 -3.86 6.51
C LEU A 150 23.98 -4.44 5.19
N LYS A 151 24.20 -5.75 5.17
CA LYS A 151 24.52 -6.48 3.94
C LYS A 151 23.25 -6.79 3.17
N PRO A 152 23.23 -6.70 1.83
CA PRO A 152 22.07 -7.03 1.04
C PRO A 152 21.74 -8.54 1.12
N ASN A 153 20.48 -8.88 0.89
CA ASN A 153 19.96 -10.26 0.84
C ASN A 153 20.36 -11.11 2.04
N THR A 154 20.42 -10.52 3.24
CA THR A 154 20.94 -11.12 4.47
C THR A 154 19.90 -11.14 5.57
N LEU A 155 19.78 -12.27 6.27
CA LEU A 155 18.92 -12.42 7.43
C LEU A 155 19.57 -11.77 8.66
N TYR A 156 18.83 -10.84 9.30
CA TYR A 156 19.21 -10.22 10.56
C TYR A 156 18.20 -10.55 11.65
N TYR A 157 18.71 -10.70 12.88
CA TYR A 157 17.91 -10.81 14.09
C TYR A 157 18.00 -9.52 14.88
N TYR A 158 16.94 -9.13 15.57
CA TYR A 158 16.93 -7.89 16.34
C TYR A 158 16.01 -7.94 17.55
N ARG A 159 16.28 -7.04 18.51
CA ARG A 159 15.42 -6.66 19.62
C ARG A 159 15.41 -5.15 19.73
N CYS A 160 14.27 -4.56 20.05
CA CYS A 160 14.14 -3.12 20.26
C CYS A 160 13.63 -2.80 21.67
N GLY A 161 13.84 -1.57 22.13
CA GLY A 161 13.39 -1.10 23.44
C GLY A 161 14.45 -0.30 24.18
N ASP A 162 14.31 -0.22 25.51
CA ASP A 162 15.27 0.43 26.41
C ASP A 162 15.97 -0.62 27.27
N PRO A 163 17.27 -0.88 27.06
CA PRO A 163 18.02 -1.88 27.85
C PRO A 163 18.32 -1.42 29.29
N SER A 164 18.13 -0.15 29.63
CA SER A 164 18.37 0.38 30.98
C SER A 164 17.23 0.10 31.96
N ILE A 165 16.07 -0.31 31.43
CA ILE A 165 14.88 -0.72 32.19
C ILE A 165 14.37 -2.06 31.60
N PRO A 166 13.49 -2.82 32.29
CA PRO A 166 12.97 -4.10 31.78
C PRO A 166 11.98 -3.91 30.63
N ALA A 167 12.41 -3.24 29.55
CA ALA A 167 11.58 -2.83 28.42
C ALA A 167 12.19 -3.19 27.06
N MET A 168 12.76 -4.39 26.94
CA MET A 168 13.22 -4.96 25.66
C MET A 168 12.16 -5.90 25.08
N SER A 169 12.03 -5.90 23.77
CA SER A 169 11.16 -6.82 23.03
C SER A 169 11.63 -8.27 23.05
N GLY A 170 10.80 -9.17 22.59
CA GLY A 170 11.22 -10.50 22.11
C GLY A 170 12.22 -10.40 20.94
N LEU A 171 12.70 -11.55 20.50
CA LEU A 171 13.58 -11.64 19.33
C LEU A 171 12.76 -11.70 18.05
N PHE A 172 13.07 -10.78 17.12
CA PHE A 172 12.52 -10.73 15.76
C PHE A 172 13.61 -10.95 14.73
N HIS A 173 13.21 -11.08 13.47
CA HIS A 173 14.15 -11.19 12.36
C HIS A 173 13.55 -10.57 11.10
N PHE A 174 14.40 -10.14 10.19
CA PHE A 174 14.04 -9.69 8.85
C PHE A 174 15.15 -10.02 7.86
N LYS A 175 14.79 -10.05 6.58
CA LYS A 175 15.75 -10.19 5.49
C LYS A 175 15.86 -8.86 4.75
N THR A 176 17.11 -8.40 4.54
CA THR A 176 17.37 -7.19 3.77
C THR A 176 17.06 -7.39 2.29
N MET A 177 16.67 -6.30 1.61
CA MET A 177 16.47 -6.32 0.16
C MET A 177 17.78 -6.68 -0.58
N PRO A 178 17.68 -7.27 -1.77
CA PRO A 178 18.83 -7.47 -2.62
C PRO A 178 19.39 -6.11 -3.09
N ALA A 179 20.70 -6.07 -3.37
CA ALA A 179 21.34 -4.89 -3.94
C ALA A 179 20.70 -4.56 -5.32
N PRO A 180 20.60 -3.26 -5.68
CA PRO A 180 20.13 -2.87 -7.00
C PRO A 180 20.95 -3.53 -8.12
N GLY A 181 20.24 -3.99 -9.15
CA GLY A 181 20.86 -4.65 -10.29
C GLY A 181 19.83 -5.32 -11.21
N PRO A 182 20.10 -5.43 -12.51
CA PRO A 182 19.12 -5.89 -13.51
C PRO A 182 18.80 -7.40 -13.41
N HIS A 183 19.45 -8.11 -12.50
CA HIS A 183 19.24 -9.54 -12.26
C HIS A 183 18.92 -9.85 -10.79
N SER A 184 18.61 -8.85 -9.99
CA SER A 184 18.46 -8.96 -8.55
C SER A 184 17.13 -8.36 -8.11
N TYR A 185 16.19 -9.20 -7.65
CA TYR A 185 14.83 -8.79 -7.30
C TYR A 185 14.42 -9.41 -5.96
N PRO A 186 13.51 -8.77 -5.20
CA PRO A 186 12.76 -9.44 -4.14
C PRO A 186 12.02 -10.67 -4.71
N GLY A 187 11.77 -11.68 -3.88
CA GLY A 187 11.06 -12.87 -4.33
C GLY A 187 9.60 -12.56 -4.66
N LYS A 188 8.91 -11.94 -3.72
CA LYS A 188 7.50 -11.57 -3.86
C LYS A 188 7.24 -10.23 -3.19
N ILE A 189 6.46 -9.40 -3.83
CA ILE A 189 5.99 -8.13 -3.31
C ILE A 189 4.48 -8.20 -3.19
N ALA A 190 3.96 -8.18 -1.96
CA ALA A 190 2.53 -8.09 -1.73
C ALA A 190 2.08 -6.64 -1.86
N ILE A 191 0.93 -6.44 -2.52
CA ILE A 191 0.35 -5.11 -2.73
C ILE A 191 -1.12 -5.18 -2.35
N VAL A 192 -1.57 -4.23 -1.54
CA VAL A 192 -2.93 -4.14 -1.03
C VAL A 192 -3.24 -2.69 -0.67
N GLY A 193 -4.48 -2.28 -0.76
CA GLY A 193 -4.98 -1.00 -0.26
C GLY A 193 -6.24 -1.19 0.57
N ASP A 194 -6.67 -0.14 1.27
CA ASP A 194 -7.98 -0.08 1.89
C ASP A 194 -8.22 -1.25 2.87
N LEU A 195 -7.23 -1.46 3.73
CA LEU A 195 -7.24 -2.62 4.65
C LEU A 195 -8.30 -2.49 5.75
N GLY A 196 -8.32 -1.38 6.47
CA GLY A 196 -9.09 -1.29 7.69
C GLY A 196 -8.70 -2.37 8.70
N LEU A 197 -9.65 -2.78 9.55
CA LEU A 197 -9.45 -3.82 10.56
C LEU A 197 -10.73 -4.65 10.74
N THR A 198 -11.11 -5.41 9.73
CA THR A 198 -12.31 -6.25 9.69
C THR A 198 -11.95 -7.74 9.65
N TYR A 199 -12.96 -8.60 9.67
CA TYR A 199 -12.73 -10.03 9.42
C TYR A 199 -12.23 -10.31 7.99
N ASN A 200 -12.55 -9.45 7.00
CA ASN A 200 -11.93 -9.54 5.67
C ASN A 200 -10.44 -9.21 5.73
N THR A 201 -10.06 -8.16 6.46
CA THR A 201 -8.65 -7.81 6.70
C THR A 201 -7.89 -9.02 7.25
N THR A 202 -8.50 -9.77 8.18
CA THR A 202 -7.83 -10.97 8.73
C THR A 202 -7.61 -12.05 7.68
N ALA A 203 -8.57 -12.25 6.77
CA ALA A 203 -8.42 -13.21 5.67
C ALA A 203 -7.33 -12.73 4.69
N THR A 204 -7.36 -11.47 4.28
CA THR A 204 -6.36 -10.87 3.39
C THR A 204 -4.94 -11.03 3.96
N ILE A 205 -4.72 -10.67 5.22
CA ILE A 205 -3.40 -10.76 5.86
C ILE A 205 -2.94 -12.21 6.05
N SER A 206 -3.88 -13.14 6.29
CA SER A 206 -3.58 -14.57 6.32
C SER A 206 -3.08 -15.07 4.96
N HIS A 207 -3.76 -14.71 3.87
CA HIS A 207 -3.36 -15.07 2.50
C HIS A 207 -2.03 -14.40 2.11
N ILE A 208 -1.83 -13.11 2.41
CA ILE A 208 -0.55 -12.43 2.21
C ILE A 208 0.57 -13.19 2.93
N SER A 209 0.37 -13.52 4.21
CA SER A 209 1.36 -14.25 5.00
C SER A 209 1.68 -15.62 4.41
N SER A 210 0.69 -16.35 3.89
CA SER A 210 0.88 -17.65 3.25
C SER A 210 1.64 -17.56 1.92
N ASN A 211 1.60 -16.40 1.27
CA ASN A 211 2.39 -16.11 0.06
C ASN A 211 3.86 -15.80 0.37
N GLU A 212 4.24 -15.60 1.64
CA GLU A 212 5.62 -15.34 2.08
C GLU A 212 6.28 -14.18 1.32
N PRO A 213 5.74 -12.94 1.39
CA PRO A 213 6.33 -11.81 0.69
C PRO A 213 7.62 -11.33 1.35
N ASP A 214 8.53 -10.76 0.55
CA ASP A 214 9.72 -10.05 1.03
C ASP A 214 9.43 -8.56 1.32
N LEU A 215 8.37 -8.00 0.74
CA LEU A 215 7.95 -6.60 0.85
C LEU A 215 6.44 -6.50 0.79
N LEU A 216 5.86 -5.60 1.57
CA LEU A 216 4.44 -5.22 1.54
C LEU A 216 4.30 -3.76 1.12
N LEU A 217 3.52 -3.48 0.08
CA LEU A 217 3.07 -2.13 -0.27
C LEU A 217 1.61 -1.96 0.14
N LEU A 218 1.33 -0.92 0.93
CA LEU A 218 -0.02 -0.54 1.34
C LEU A 218 -0.38 0.79 0.66
N VAL A 219 -1.34 0.75 -0.26
CA VAL A 219 -1.67 1.89 -1.11
C VAL A 219 -2.79 2.76 -0.54
N GLY A 220 -2.63 3.13 0.73
CA GLY A 220 -3.51 4.06 1.46
C GLY A 220 -4.67 3.39 2.19
N ASP A 221 -5.40 4.20 2.94
CA ASP A 221 -6.56 3.82 3.75
C ASP A 221 -6.26 2.66 4.70
N VAL A 222 -5.43 2.97 5.69
CA VAL A 222 -4.83 2.00 6.60
C VAL A 222 -5.84 1.46 7.60
N THR A 223 -6.51 2.36 8.36
CA THR A 223 -7.28 1.96 9.55
C THR A 223 -8.74 2.35 9.54
N TYR A 224 -9.13 3.35 8.75
CA TYR A 224 -10.47 3.95 8.78
C TYR A 224 -10.86 4.54 10.14
N ALA A 225 -9.91 4.98 10.93
CA ALA A 225 -10.17 5.55 12.25
C ALA A 225 -11.01 6.83 12.19
N ASN A 226 -10.94 7.59 11.10
CA ASN A 226 -11.69 8.82 10.88
C ASN A 226 -13.20 8.63 10.68
N LEU A 227 -13.67 7.44 10.28
CA LEU A 227 -15.10 7.18 10.05
C LEU A 227 -15.99 7.37 11.28
N TYR A 228 -15.40 7.54 12.44
CA TYR A 228 -16.10 7.75 13.70
C TYR A 228 -16.10 9.23 14.15
N LEU A 229 -15.61 10.14 13.30
CA LEU A 229 -15.39 11.54 13.68
C LEU A 229 -16.56 12.46 13.35
N THR A 230 -17.44 12.10 12.43
CA THR A 230 -18.53 12.96 12.00
C THR A 230 -19.50 13.20 13.13
N ASN A 231 -19.66 14.43 13.53
CA ASN A 231 -20.46 15.06 14.56
C ASN A 231 -20.53 14.38 15.95
N GLY A 232 -19.84 13.30 16.18
CA GLY A 232 -19.77 12.60 17.49
C GLY A 232 -21.06 11.95 17.96
N THR A 233 -22.10 11.84 17.13
CA THR A 233 -23.40 11.29 17.53
C THR A 233 -23.58 9.83 17.16
N GLY A 234 -22.75 9.30 16.29
CA GLY A 234 -22.85 7.95 15.77
C GLY A 234 -23.86 7.75 14.66
N SER A 235 -24.67 8.74 14.40
CA SER A 235 -25.66 8.65 13.31
C SER A 235 -25.01 8.58 11.93
N ASP A 236 -23.76 9.05 11.81
CA ASP A 236 -23.03 9.13 10.56
C ASP A 236 -22.14 7.90 10.33
N CYS A 237 -22.09 7.03 11.29
CA CYS A 237 -21.37 5.77 11.19
C CYS A 237 -22.22 4.75 10.41
N TYR A 238 -22.42 4.99 9.12
CA TYR A 238 -23.26 4.14 8.26
C TYR A 238 -22.74 2.70 8.10
N SER A 239 -21.55 2.42 8.53
CA SER A 239 -20.98 1.08 8.52
C SER A 239 -20.42 0.65 9.89
N CYS A 240 -20.80 1.31 10.99
CA CYS A 240 -20.37 0.93 12.33
C CYS A 240 -20.78 -0.50 12.64
N SER A 241 -19.78 -1.32 12.90
CA SER A 241 -19.95 -2.71 13.30
C SER A 241 -20.26 -2.87 14.79
N PHE A 242 -20.22 -1.79 15.54
CA PHE A 242 -20.42 -1.76 16.99
C PHE A 242 -21.61 -0.86 17.34
N PRO A 243 -22.85 -1.31 17.17
CA PRO A 243 -24.02 -0.52 17.50
C PRO A 243 -24.09 -0.15 19.00
N GLU A 244 -23.33 -0.86 19.84
CA GLU A 244 -23.26 -0.65 21.29
C GLU A 244 -22.09 0.24 21.72
N SER A 245 -21.14 0.52 20.83
CA SER A 245 -20.03 1.42 21.15
C SER A 245 -20.50 2.86 21.12
N PRO A 246 -20.41 3.59 22.23
CA PRO A 246 -20.74 5.00 22.23
C PRO A 246 -19.76 5.74 21.34
N ILE A 247 -20.29 6.41 20.33
CA ILE A 247 -19.50 7.24 19.41
C ILE A 247 -19.17 8.59 20.08
N HIS A 248 -19.02 8.59 21.37
CA HIS A 248 -18.55 9.71 22.16
C HIS A 248 -17.05 9.62 22.45
N GLU A 249 -16.44 8.49 22.10
CA GLU A 249 -15.02 8.24 22.31
C GLU A 249 -14.28 8.36 21.00
N THR A 250 -13.04 8.83 21.06
CA THR A 250 -12.14 8.82 19.92
C THR A 250 -11.89 7.40 19.42
N TYR A 251 -11.78 7.24 18.12
CA TYR A 251 -11.39 5.96 17.50
C TYR A 251 -9.93 5.90 17.06
N GLN A 252 -9.11 6.86 17.41
CA GLN A 252 -7.66 6.80 17.23
C GLN A 252 -7.02 5.49 17.75
N PRO A 253 -7.52 4.82 18.82
CA PRO A 253 -7.08 3.48 19.21
C PRO A 253 -7.13 2.42 18.09
N ARG A 254 -7.90 2.63 17.01
CA ARG A 254 -7.86 1.72 15.85
C ARG A 254 -6.48 1.64 15.22
N TRP A 255 -5.70 2.72 15.25
CA TRP A 255 -4.30 2.70 14.84
C TRP A 255 -3.48 1.73 15.70
N ASP A 256 -3.70 1.72 17.02
CA ASP A 256 -3.01 0.81 17.94
C ASP A 256 -3.47 -0.63 17.74
N TYR A 257 -4.78 -0.84 17.55
CA TYR A 257 -5.36 -2.17 17.28
C TYR A 257 -4.85 -2.74 15.97
N TRP A 258 -4.85 -1.93 14.91
CA TRP A 258 -4.34 -2.32 13.60
C TRP A 258 -2.86 -2.68 13.67
N ALA A 259 -2.04 -1.85 14.30
CA ALA A 259 -0.61 -2.08 14.39
C ALA A 259 -0.26 -3.32 15.24
N ARG A 260 -1.01 -3.61 16.32
CA ARG A 260 -0.89 -4.86 17.07
C ARG A 260 -1.23 -6.08 16.22
N PHE A 261 -2.33 -6.00 15.49
CA PHE A 261 -2.75 -7.07 14.58
C PHE A 261 -1.71 -7.33 13.48
N MET A 262 -1.17 -6.28 12.88
CA MET A 262 -0.20 -6.37 11.79
C MET A 262 1.20 -6.77 12.25
N GLN A 263 1.55 -6.59 13.53
CA GLN A 263 2.90 -6.81 14.05
C GLN A 263 3.51 -8.16 13.65
N ASN A 264 2.73 -9.23 13.64
CA ASN A 264 3.22 -10.56 13.28
C ASN A 264 3.78 -10.64 11.85
N LEU A 265 3.26 -9.84 10.94
CA LEU A 265 3.73 -9.74 9.56
C LEU A 265 4.82 -8.67 9.44
N ILE A 266 4.49 -7.43 9.83
CA ILE A 266 5.33 -6.26 9.51
C ILE A 266 6.56 -6.10 10.43
N SER A 267 6.69 -6.89 11.48
CA SER A 267 7.95 -7.01 12.24
C SER A 267 9.01 -7.84 11.52
N ARG A 268 8.66 -8.52 10.41
CA ARG A 268 9.54 -9.39 9.63
C ARG A 268 9.60 -9.03 8.15
N VAL A 269 8.51 -8.49 7.63
CA VAL A 269 8.37 -8.04 6.24
C VAL A 269 8.24 -6.52 6.27
N PRO A 270 9.16 -5.78 5.65
CA PRO A 270 9.03 -4.32 5.56
C PRO A 270 7.72 -3.91 4.89
N ILE A 271 7.09 -2.85 5.42
CA ILE A 271 5.90 -2.23 4.85
C ILE A 271 6.21 -0.84 4.35
N MET A 272 5.77 -0.50 3.13
CA MET A 272 5.84 0.83 2.57
C MET A 272 4.43 1.32 2.29
N VAL A 273 4.11 2.55 2.67
CA VAL A 273 2.73 3.06 2.73
C VAL A 273 2.62 4.38 1.97
N VAL A 274 1.55 4.60 1.22
CA VAL A 274 1.09 5.93 0.81
C VAL A 274 -0.10 6.33 1.69
N GLU A 275 -0.36 7.61 1.83
CA GLU A 275 -1.57 8.07 2.50
C GLU A 275 -2.81 7.87 1.63
N GLY A 276 -3.94 7.63 2.28
CA GLY A 276 -5.27 7.71 1.68
C GLY A 276 -6.08 8.87 2.29
N ASN A 277 -7.31 9.05 1.82
CA ASN A 277 -8.20 10.09 2.35
C ASN A 277 -8.60 9.82 3.81
N HIS A 278 -8.62 8.57 4.24
CA HIS A 278 -8.93 8.21 5.62
C HIS A 278 -7.79 8.54 6.61
N GLU A 279 -6.60 8.86 6.14
CA GLU A 279 -5.47 9.32 6.94
C GLU A 279 -5.45 10.83 7.17
N ILE A 280 -6.30 11.61 6.51
CA ILE A 280 -6.34 13.09 6.64
C ILE A 280 -6.61 13.49 8.09
N GLU A 281 -7.62 12.94 8.74
CA GLU A 281 -7.94 13.08 10.17
C GLU A 281 -7.73 14.51 10.73
N GLU A 282 -8.38 15.51 10.09
CA GLU A 282 -8.20 16.93 10.44
C GLU A 282 -8.49 17.18 11.93
N GLN A 283 -7.60 17.95 12.57
CA GLN A 283 -7.71 18.37 13.97
C GLN A 283 -8.31 19.78 14.12
N VAL A 284 -8.57 20.16 15.36
CA VAL A 284 -9.09 21.49 15.72
C VAL A 284 -8.20 22.64 15.24
N ASP A 285 -6.91 22.42 15.12
CA ASP A 285 -5.91 23.39 14.62
C ASP A 285 -5.61 23.25 13.13
N HIS A 286 -6.46 22.51 12.40
CA HIS A 286 -6.33 22.21 10.98
C HIS A 286 -5.10 21.37 10.59
N LYS A 287 -4.41 20.77 11.55
CA LYS A 287 -3.41 19.77 11.24
C LYS A 287 -4.06 18.50 10.71
N THR A 288 -3.38 17.86 9.78
CA THR A 288 -3.82 16.63 9.13
C THR A 288 -2.70 15.59 9.13
N PHE A 289 -3.05 14.32 8.98
CA PHE A 289 -2.12 13.19 8.85
C PHE A 289 -1.18 12.96 10.05
N GLU A 290 -1.53 13.43 11.25
CA GLU A 290 -0.67 13.33 12.44
C GLU A 290 -0.38 11.85 12.80
N ALA A 291 -1.40 10.98 12.75
CA ALA A 291 -1.23 9.55 13.01
C ALA A 291 -0.31 8.90 11.96
N TYR A 292 -0.59 9.12 10.68
CA TYR A 292 0.18 8.59 9.55
C TYR A 292 1.65 9.00 9.64
N SER A 293 1.91 10.30 9.75
CA SER A 293 3.27 10.85 9.77
C SER A 293 4.05 10.47 11.03
N SER A 294 3.35 10.21 12.15
CA SER A 294 4.01 9.84 13.41
C SER A 294 4.32 8.36 13.54
N ARG A 295 3.49 7.47 12.95
CA ARG A 295 3.58 6.02 13.17
C ARG A 295 4.52 5.30 12.22
N PHE A 296 4.77 5.86 11.04
CA PHE A 296 5.67 5.26 10.04
C PHE A 296 6.95 6.09 9.90
N ALA A 297 8.08 5.40 9.79
CA ALA A 297 9.32 6.00 9.34
C ALA A 297 9.39 5.91 7.81
N PHE A 298 9.50 7.06 7.15
CA PHE A 298 9.57 7.14 5.69
C PHE A 298 10.97 7.53 5.24
N PRO A 299 11.47 6.98 4.10
CA PRO A 299 12.77 7.36 3.55
C PRO A 299 12.70 8.70 2.78
N SER A 300 11.94 9.68 3.29
CA SER A 300 11.70 10.95 2.61
C SER A 300 12.99 11.76 2.43
N GLU A 301 13.68 12.12 3.51
CA GLU A 301 14.94 12.86 3.43
C GLU A 301 16.00 12.12 2.60
N GLU A 302 16.09 10.81 2.75
CA GLU A 302 17.03 9.94 2.07
C GLU A 302 16.80 9.91 0.55
N SER A 303 15.54 10.03 0.11
CA SER A 303 15.15 10.15 -1.29
C SER A 303 15.22 11.60 -1.82
N GLY A 304 15.58 12.55 -0.95
CA GLY A 304 15.60 13.97 -1.27
C GLY A 304 14.22 14.63 -1.27
N SER A 305 13.23 13.99 -0.65
CA SER A 305 11.92 14.58 -0.36
C SER A 305 11.98 15.43 0.91
N THR A 306 11.09 16.41 0.98
CA THR A 306 10.87 17.25 2.18
C THR A 306 9.59 16.88 2.91
N SER A 307 8.95 15.77 2.56
CA SER A 307 7.64 15.37 3.08
C SER A 307 7.54 13.86 3.23
N THR A 308 6.79 13.42 4.24
CA THR A 308 6.43 12.01 4.43
C THR A 308 5.42 11.48 3.42
N PHE A 309 4.79 12.37 2.63
CA PHE A 309 3.74 12.01 1.67
C PHE A 309 4.27 11.54 0.31
N TYR A 310 5.53 11.82 0.00
CA TYR A 310 6.15 11.33 -1.23
C TYR A 310 7.63 11.01 -1.01
N TYR A 311 8.04 9.89 -1.53
CA TYR A 311 9.40 9.38 -1.38
C TYR A 311 9.66 8.26 -2.40
N SER A 312 10.93 7.89 -2.56
CA SER A 312 11.35 6.78 -3.40
C SER A 312 12.35 5.87 -2.71
N PHE A 313 12.41 4.63 -3.15
CA PHE A 313 13.35 3.63 -2.66
C PHE A 313 13.61 2.55 -3.72
N ASN A 314 14.72 1.83 -3.57
CA ASN A 314 15.05 0.70 -4.42
C ASN A 314 14.90 -0.62 -3.67
N ALA A 315 14.30 -1.61 -4.33
CA ALA A 315 14.29 -3.00 -3.89
C ALA A 315 14.83 -3.88 -5.03
N GLY A 316 16.12 -4.20 -4.98
CA GLY A 316 16.79 -4.85 -6.09
C GLY A 316 16.74 -3.99 -7.37
N GLY A 317 16.40 -4.62 -8.49
CA GLY A 317 16.27 -3.95 -9.80
C GLY A 317 14.95 -3.20 -9.99
N ILE A 318 14.25 -2.81 -8.93
CA ILE A 318 13.01 -2.05 -8.98
C ILE A 318 13.19 -0.72 -8.27
N HIS A 319 12.85 0.36 -8.95
CA HIS A 319 12.71 1.69 -8.36
C HIS A 319 11.24 1.96 -8.08
N PHE A 320 10.91 2.18 -6.82
CA PHE A 320 9.57 2.52 -6.35
C PHE A 320 9.46 4.00 -6.05
N ILE A 321 8.37 4.60 -6.52
CA ILE A 321 8.00 5.99 -6.22
C ILE A 321 6.63 5.97 -5.55
N MET A 322 6.56 6.52 -4.35
CA MET A 322 5.33 6.67 -3.57
C MET A 322 4.93 8.14 -3.62
N LEU A 323 3.71 8.45 -4.07
CA LEU A 323 3.22 9.83 -4.27
C LEU A 323 2.04 10.14 -3.36
N GLY A 324 1.98 11.38 -2.90
CA GLY A 324 0.85 11.93 -2.17
C GLY A 324 -0.21 12.47 -3.11
N ALA A 325 -1.44 11.98 -2.96
CA ALA A 325 -2.57 12.43 -3.75
C ALA A 325 -3.37 13.55 -3.07
N TYR A 326 -3.19 13.73 -1.77
CA TYR A 326 -3.93 14.70 -0.94
C TYR A 326 -3.11 15.93 -0.56
N ILE A 327 -2.07 16.18 -1.32
CA ILE A 327 -1.22 17.38 -1.27
C ILE A 327 -1.07 17.96 -2.69
N ALA A 328 -0.48 19.15 -2.81
CA ALA A 328 -0.29 19.79 -4.12
C ALA A 328 0.56 18.92 -5.07
N TYR A 329 0.05 18.70 -6.28
CA TYR A 329 0.65 17.84 -7.32
C TYR A 329 0.83 18.52 -8.68
N ASN A 330 0.43 19.79 -8.85
CA ASN A 330 0.62 20.53 -10.10
C ASN A 330 2.10 20.85 -10.35
N GLU A 331 2.46 21.28 -11.57
CA GLU A 331 3.84 21.56 -11.97
C GLU A 331 4.60 22.56 -11.07
N SER A 332 3.89 23.47 -10.40
CA SER A 332 4.50 24.41 -9.46
C SER A 332 4.79 23.79 -8.09
N ALA A 333 4.16 22.65 -7.75
CA ALA A 333 4.25 22.00 -6.47
C ALA A 333 5.65 21.43 -6.18
N VAL A 334 5.99 21.38 -4.89
CA VAL A 334 7.27 20.81 -4.44
C VAL A 334 7.36 19.32 -4.78
N GLN A 335 6.26 18.59 -4.64
CA GLN A 335 6.17 17.16 -4.99
C GLN A 335 6.46 16.93 -6.48
N TYR A 336 5.85 17.71 -7.40
CA TYR A 336 6.06 17.57 -8.83
C TYR A 336 7.54 17.77 -9.21
N LYS A 337 8.15 18.84 -8.69
CA LYS A 337 9.57 19.14 -8.93
C LYS A 337 10.51 18.10 -8.33
N TRP A 338 10.14 17.50 -7.19
CA TRP A 338 10.88 16.39 -6.63
C TRP A 338 10.76 15.15 -7.52
N LEU A 339 9.53 14.80 -7.95
CA LEU A 339 9.26 13.66 -8.84
C LEU A 339 10.06 13.77 -10.15
N GLU A 340 10.07 14.94 -10.79
CA GLU A 340 10.86 15.17 -12.01
C GLU A 340 12.35 14.92 -11.77
N ARG A 341 12.89 15.40 -10.66
CA ARG A 341 14.31 15.17 -10.30
C ARG A 341 14.60 13.71 -9.95
N ASP A 342 13.67 13.01 -9.32
CA ASP A 342 13.82 11.62 -8.94
C ASP A 342 13.79 10.73 -10.18
N LEU A 343 12.79 10.88 -11.04
CA LEU A 343 12.68 10.19 -12.33
C LEU A 343 13.93 10.39 -13.21
N ALA A 344 14.49 11.61 -13.24
CA ALA A 344 15.69 11.92 -14.01
C ALA A 344 16.97 11.22 -13.49
N LYS A 345 16.96 10.72 -12.25
CA LYS A 345 18.08 9.96 -11.66
C LYS A 345 17.96 8.45 -11.89
N VAL A 346 16.81 7.96 -12.30
CA VAL A 346 16.59 6.52 -12.50
C VAL A 346 17.53 5.97 -13.55
N ASP A 347 18.39 5.06 -13.16
CA ASP A 347 19.25 4.31 -14.09
C ASP A 347 18.60 2.96 -14.43
N ARG A 348 18.01 2.87 -15.62
CA ARG A 348 17.29 1.68 -16.09
C ARG A 348 18.21 0.47 -16.35
N ASP A 349 19.53 0.66 -16.37
CA ASP A 349 20.51 -0.43 -16.41
C ASP A 349 20.71 -1.06 -15.02
N VAL A 350 20.41 -0.31 -13.95
CA VAL A 350 20.49 -0.75 -12.55
C VAL A 350 19.13 -1.13 -12.00
N THR A 351 18.13 -0.29 -12.22
CA THR A 351 16.73 -0.53 -11.83
C THR A 351 15.85 -0.53 -13.08
N PRO A 352 15.84 -1.65 -13.83
CA PRO A 352 15.04 -1.73 -15.06
C PRO A 352 13.54 -1.51 -14.83
N TRP A 353 13.02 -1.83 -13.66
CA TRP A 353 11.61 -1.63 -13.33
C TRP A 353 11.38 -0.31 -12.61
N LEU A 354 10.35 0.42 -13.05
CA LEU A 354 9.88 1.66 -12.45
C LEU A 354 8.40 1.52 -12.09
N VAL A 355 8.12 1.50 -10.80
CA VAL A 355 6.79 1.28 -10.24
C VAL A 355 6.38 2.49 -9.41
N VAL A 356 5.16 2.97 -9.59
CA VAL A 356 4.64 4.12 -8.88
C VAL A 356 3.36 3.73 -8.13
N ALA A 357 3.13 4.30 -6.96
CA ALA A 357 1.92 4.09 -6.19
C ALA A 357 1.42 5.41 -5.58
N TRP A 358 0.11 5.60 -5.59
CA TRP A 358 -0.64 6.64 -4.88
C TRP A 358 -2.06 6.13 -4.63
N HIS A 359 -2.86 6.81 -3.81
CA HIS A 359 -4.12 6.23 -3.37
C HIS A 359 -5.23 6.24 -4.44
N PRO A 360 -5.81 7.36 -4.93
CA PRO A 360 -6.99 7.34 -5.81
C PRO A 360 -6.61 7.01 -7.26
N PRO A 361 -7.32 6.09 -7.94
CA PRO A 361 -6.98 5.71 -9.31
C PRO A 361 -7.29 6.82 -10.32
N TRP A 362 -6.44 6.97 -11.33
CA TRP A 362 -6.73 7.81 -12.49
C TRP A 362 -7.70 7.13 -13.47
N TYR A 363 -7.58 5.81 -13.57
CA TYR A 363 -8.38 4.99 -14.47
C TYR A 363 -9.23 4.01 -13.67
N THR A 364 -10.51 4.30 -13.59
CA THR A 364 -11.50 3.38 -13.03
C THR A 364 -12.76 3.39 -13.89
N SER A 365 -13.41 2.24 -14.03
CA SER A 365 -14.72 2.09 -14.65
C SER A 365 -15.84 1.91 -13.61
N TYR A 366 -15.50 1.89 -12.32
CA TYR A 366 -16.48 1.88 -11.25
C TYR A 366 -17.16 3.25 -11.09
N LYS A 367 -18.41 3.23 -10.64
CA LYS A 367 -19.18 4.45 -10.33
C LYS A 367 -18.61 5.17 -9.08
N ALA A 368 -18.18 4.39 -8.08
CA ALA A 368 -17.54 4.91 -6.91
C ALA A 368 -16.23 5.64 -7.29
N HIS A 369 -16.07 6.87 -6.81
CA HIS A 369 -14.89 7.70 -7.05
C HIS A 369 -14.53 7.93 -8.52
N TYR A 370 -15.54 7.84 -9.40
CA TYR A 370 -15.35 7.97 -10.85
C TYR A 370 -14.75 9.32 -11.21
N ARG A 371 -13.55 9.31 -11.77
CA ARG A 371 -12.81 10.50 -12.21
C ARG A 371 -12.43 11.50 -11.09
N GLU A 372 -12.48 11.09 -9.86
CA GLU A 372 -12.14 11.95 -8.71
C GLU A 372 -10.69 12.47 -8.78
N ALA A 373 -9.75 11.64 -9.24
CA ALA A 373 -8.33 12.01 -9.37
C ALA A 373 -7.93 12.59 -10.73
N GLU A 374 -8.87 13.05 -11.55
CA GLU A 374 -8.62 13.51 -12.92
C GLU A 374 -7.64 14.70 -12.99
N CYS A 375 -7.67 15.61 -12.04
CA CYS A 375 -6.73 16.73 -12.01
C CYS A 375 -5.28 16.27 -11.78
N MET A 376 -5.08 15.27 -10.92
CA MET A 376 -3.77 14.69 -10.69
C MET A 376 -3.28 13.98 -11.96
N ARG A 377 -4.18 13.24 -12.64
CA ARG A 377 -3.88 12.62 -13.92
C ARG A 377 -3.39 13.63 -14.94
N VAL A 378 -4.16 14.68 -15.18
CA VAL A 378 -3.83 15.73 -16.14
C VAL A 378 -2.50 16.43 -15.80
N ALA A 379 -2.20 16.57 -14.51
CA ALA A 379 -0.96 17.23 -14.08
C ALA A 379 0.28 16.34 -14.22
N MET A 380 0.18 15.04 -13.97
CA MET A 380 1.35 14.16 -13.79
C MET A 380 1.50 13.06 -14.83
N GLU A 381 0.46 12.73 -15.59
CA GLU A 381 0.48 11.57 -16.49
C GLU A 381 1.56 11.68 -17.58
N ASP A 382 1.69 12.87 -18.21
CA ASP A 382 2.70 13.11 -19.25
C ASP A 382 4.11 12.88 -18.71
N LEU A 383 4.36 13.29 -17.45
CA LEU A 383 5.65 13.11 -16.81
C LEU A 383 5.94 11.61 -16.60
N LEU A 384 5.01 10.86 -16.00
CA LEU A 384 5.18 9.42 -15.75
C LEU A 384 5.31 8.63 -17.06
N TYR A 385 4.50 8.96 -18.07
CA TYR A 385 4.58 8.35 -19.40
C TYR A 385 5.94 8.60 -20.06
N SER A 386 6.43 9.84 -20.03
CA SER A 386 7.70 10.24 -20.66
C SER A 386 8.91 9.51 -20.08
N TYR A 387 8.87 9.18 -18.78
CA TYR A 387 9.91 8.40 -18.11
C TYR A 387 9.67 6.89 -18.13
N GLY A 388 8.60 6.43 -18.80
CA GLY A 388 8.33 5.02 -19.06
C GLY A 388 8.03 4.22 -17.79
N VAL A 389 7.16 4.72 -16.94
CA VAL A 389 6.63 3.96 -15.80
C VAL A 389 6.03 2.64 -16.30
N ASP A 390 6.35 1.54 -15.65
CA ASP A 390 5.95 0.19 -16.09
C ASP A 390 4.60 -0.23 -15.50
N ALA A 391 4.38 0.07 -14.21
CA ALA A 391 3.14 -0.25 -13.49
C ALA A 391 2.81 0.82 -12.45
N VAL A 392 1.52 1.02 -12.23
CA VAL A 392 0.95 1.94 -11.24
C VAL A 392 -0.01 1.15 -10.35
N PHE A 393 0.05 1.37 -9.04
CA PHE A 393 -0.84 0.76 -8.06
C PHE A 393 -1.64 1.81 -7.31
N ASN A 394 -2.95 1.57 -7.18
CA ASN A 394 -3.90 2.46 -6.53
C ASN A 394 -4.83 1.69 -5.57
N GLY A 395 -5.44 2.40 -4.62
CA GLY A 395 -6.50 1.94 -3.75
C GLY A 395 -7.83 2.67 -4.01
N HIS A 396 -8.50 3.13 -2.94
CA HIS A 396 -9.65 4.03 -2.91
C HIS A 396 -10.95 3.48 -3.48
N VAL A 397 -10.93 2.89 -4.66
CA VAL A 397 -12.07 2.14 -5.19
C VAL A 397 -12.02 0.74 -4.60
N HIS A 398 -13.03 0.40 -3.80
CA HIS A 398 -13.09 -0.87 -3.07
C HIS A 398 -13.46 -2.03 -3.99
N ALA A 399 -12.56 -2.32 -4.91
CA ALA A 399 -12.65 -3.39 -5.89
C ALA A 399 -11.27 -3.68 -6.48
N TYR A 400 -11.17 -4.78 -7.18
CA TYR A 400 -10.03 -5.05 -8.05
C TYR A 400 -10.34 -4.61 -9.48
N GLU A 401 -9.47 -3.78 -10.07
CA GLU A 401 -9.52 -3.43 -11.48
C GLU A 401 -8.11 -3.35 -12.06
N ARG A 402 -7.87 -4.06 -13.16
CA ARG A 402 -6.62 -4.00 -13.90
C ARG A 402 -6.87 -3.42 -15.29
N SER A 403 -6.08 -2.41 -15.64
CA SER A 403 -6.15 -1.81 -16.96
C SER A 403 -5.36 -2.60 -18.02
N ASN A 404 -5.66 -2.36 -19.29
CA ASN A 404 -4.70 -2.45 -20.38
C ASN A 404 -3.68 -1.31 -20.25
N ARG A 405 -2.60 -1.33 -21.03
CA ARG A 405 -1.69 -0.20 -21.12
C ARG A 405 -2.42 1.01 -21.70
N VAL A 406 -2.46 2.09 -20.96
CA VAL A 406 -3.30 3.25 -21.27
C VAL A 406 -2.57 4.56 -20.99
N TYR A 407 -2.72 5.49 -21.90
CA TYR A 407 -2.28 6.88 -21.79
C TYR A 407 -3.37 7.78 -22.35
N ASN A 408 -3.75 8.80 -21.63
CA ASN A 408 -4.80 9.76 -22.00
C ASN A 408 -6.07 9.06 -22.55
N TYR A 409 -6.56 8.04 -21.81
CA TYR A 409 -7.72 7.19 -22.15
C TYR A 409 -7.61 6.40 -23.47
N THR A 410 -6.46 6.39 -24.10
CA THR A 410 -6.17 5.64 -25.33
C THR A 410 -5.24 4.49 -25.03
N LEU A 411 -5.49 3.34 -25.63
CA LEU A 411 -4.58 2.20 -25.50
C LEU A 411 -3.23 2.52 -26.16
N ASP A 412 -2.17 2.39 -25.39
CA ASP A 412 -0.79 2.64 -25.86
C ASP A 412 0.13 1.54 -25.33
N PRO A 413 0.81 0.77 -26.19
CA PRO A 413 1.65 -0.34 -25.78
C PRO A 413 2.87 0.08 -24.94
N CYS A 414 3.23 1.36 -24.94
CA CYS A 414 4.36 1.91 -24.18
C CYS A 414 3.95 2.59 -22.86
N ALA A 415 2.64 2.65 -22.60
CA ALA A 415 2.09 3.22 -21.37
C ALA A 415 2.19 2.24 -20.18
N PRO A 416 2.04 2.72 -18.96
CA PRO A 416 1.94 1.84 -17.79
C PRO A 416 0.64 1.02 -17.78
N ILE A 417 0.66 -0.09 -17.02
CA ILE A 417 -0.55 -0.75 -16.56
C ILE A 417 -0.94 -0.11 -15.23
N HIS A 418 -2.23 0.22 -15.07
CA HIS A 418 -2.80 0.68 -13.81
C HIS A 418 -3.55 -0.48 -13.14
N ILE A 419 -3.31 -0.67 -11.86
CA ILE A 419 -3.93 -1.72 -11.06
C ILE A 419 -4.52 -1.08 -9.80
N THR A 420 -5.85 -1.04 -9.75
CA THR A 420 -6.60 -0.67 -8.55
C THR A 420 -6.76 -1.90 -7.69
N ILE A 421 -6.36 -1.80 -6.43
CA ILE A 421 -6.36 -2.88 -5.45
C ILE A 421 -6.86 -2.38 -4.09
N GLY A 422 -7.97 -1.62 -4.09
CA GLY A 422 -8.65 -1.10 -2.89
C GLY A 422 -9.55 -2.12 -2.21
N ASP A 423 -9.26 -3.39 -2.41
CA ASP A 423 -10.06 -4.53 -1.97
C ASP A 423 -9.47 -5.25 -0.74
N GLY A 424 -8.66 -4.56 0.07
CA GLY A 424 -7.91 -5.16 1.17
C GLY A 424 -8.73 -5.65 2.36
N GLY A 425 -9.96 -5.16 2.55
CA GLY A 425 -10.79 -5.68 3.64
C GLY A 425 -11.58 -4.64 4.42
N ASN A 426 -11.62 -3.40 3.97
CA ASN A 426 -12.24 -2.26 4.65
C ASN A 426 -13.71 -2.50 5.07
N ARG A 427 -14.22 -1.58 5.90
CA ARG A 427 -15.55 -1.62 6.47
C ARG A 427 -16.64 -0.99 5.62
N GLU A 428 -16.30 -0.19 4.61
CA GLU A 428 -17.24 0.56 3.78
C GLU A 428 -17.92 -0.26 2.70
N LYS A 429 -17.57 -1.55 2.60
CA LYS A 429 -18.07 -2.51 1.60
C LYS A 429 -17.43 -2.34 0.22
N MET A 430 -17.75 -3.28 -0.66
CA MET A 430 -17.24 -3.31 -2.03
C MET A 430 -18.00 -2.34 -2.93
N ALA A 431 -17.28 -1.69 -3.83
CA ALA A 431 -17.86 -1.03 -4.97
C ALA A 431 -18.39 -2.08 -5.95
N VAL A 432 -19.67 -1.99 -6.34
CA VAL A 432 -20.33 -3.01 -7.16
C VAL A 432 -20.98 -2.43 -8.42
N GLU A 433 -21.16 -1.12 -8.48
CA GLU A 433 -21.78 -0.42 -9.62
C GLU A 433 -20.69 0.13 -10.56
N HIS A 434 -20.95 0.03 -11.86
CA HIS A 434 -20.03 0.53 -12.87
C HIS A 434 -20.58 1.80 -13.53
N ALA A 435 -19.71 2.74 -13.87
CA ALA A 435 -20.09 4.00 -14.49
C ALA A 435 -20.61 3.84 -15.93
N ASP A 436 -20.26 2.73 -16.58
CA ASP A 436 -20.69 2.36 -17.94
C ASP A 436 -22.05 1.64 -18.00
N GLU A 437 -22.67 1.35 -16.87
CA GLU A 437 -24.00 0.76 -16.83
C GLU A 437 -25.08 1.83 -17.06
N PRO A 438 -26.16 1.51 -17.78
CA PRO A 438 -27.22 2.47 -18.06
C PRO A 438 -27.82 3.07 -16.79
N GLY A 439 -27.81 4.39 -16.69
CA GLY A 439 -28.33 5.14 -15.54
C GLY A 439 -27.35 5.30 -14.37
N ASN A 440 -26.17 4.71 -14.43
CA ASN A 440 -25.16 4.80 -13.37
C ASN A 440 -24.09 5.87 -13.62
N CYS A 441 -24.18 6.63 -14.72
CA CYS A 441 -23.22 7.70 -14.97
C CYS A 441 -23.28 8.73 -13.84
N PRO A 442 -22.25 8.85 -13.00
CA PRO A 442 -22.26 9.82 -11.92
C PRO A 442 -22.09 11.22 -12.48
N GLU A 443 -22.66 12.21 -11.79
CA GLU A 443 -22.23 13.58 -11.98
C GLU A 443 -20.73 13.64 -11.71
N PRO A 444 -19.96 14.43 -12.47
CA PRO A 444 -18.53 14.56 -12.23
C PRO A 444 -18.31 14.99 -10.78
N SER A 445 -17.62 14.20 -10.01
CA SER A 445 -17.22 14.54 -8.65
C SER A 445 -16.10 15.59 -8.73
N THR A 446 -16.44 16.76 -9.23
CA THR A 446 -15.53 17.91 -9.31
C THR A 446 -15.66 18.80 -8.09
N THR A 447 -16.46 18.40 -7.11
CA THR A 447 -16.58 19.15 -5.87
C THR A 447 -15.33 18.90 -5.06
N PRO A 448 -14.43 19.90 -4.93
CA PRO A 448 -13.28 19.74 -4.07
C PRO A 448 -13.81 19.56 -2.66
N ASP A 449 -13.68 18.39 -2.13
CA ASP A 449 -13.75 18.24 -0.71
C ASP A 449 -12.49 18.88 -0.13
N LYS A 450 -12.65 19.95 0.62
CA LYS A 450 -11.52 20.63 1.26
C LYS A 450 -10.75 19.72 2.22
N PHE A 451 -11.41 18.69 2.73
CA PHE A 451 -10.84 17.67 3.59
C PHE A 451 -10.07 16.60 2.82
N MET A 452 -10.35 16.47 1.53
CA MET A 452 -9.69 15.55 0.60
C MET A 452 -8.59 16.25 -0.22
N GLY A 453 -7.92 17.25 0.33
CA GLY A 453 -6.80 17.93 -0.33
C GLY A 453 -7.17 18.89 -1.46
N GLY A 454 -8.43 19.26 -1.58
CA GLY A 454 -8.85 20.26 -2.57
C GLY A 454 -8.81 19.74 -4.00
N PHE A 455 -9.39 18.54 -4.20
CA PHE A 455 -9.47 17.90 -5.49
C PHE A 455 -10.05 18.73 -6.60
N CYS A 456 -9.75 18.26 -7.73
CA CYS A 456 -10.12 18.60 -9.07
C CYS A 456 -11.39 19.46 -9.19
N ALA A 457 -11.27 20.77 -8.92
CA ALA A 457 -12.27 21.78 -9.23
C ALA A 457 -12.20 22.23 -10.70
N ALA A 458 -11.34 21.63 -11.53
CA ALA A 458 -11.19 22.07 -12.90
C ALA A 458 -12.38 21.62 -13.76
N ASN A 459 -13.04 22.59 -14.37
CA ASN A 459 -14.05 22.34 -15.38
C ASN A 459 -13.34 21.99 -16.69
N PHE A 460 -13.14 20.70 -16.96
CA PHE A 460 -12.63 20.26 -18.23
C PHE A 460 -13.68 20.52 -19.32
N THR A 461 -13.29 21.22 -20.37
CA THR A 461 -14.18 21.63 -21.46
C THR A 461 -14.13 20.71 -22.68
N SER A 462 -13.21 19.74 -22.68
CA SER A 462 -13.00 18.80 -23.79
C SER A 462 -12.42 17.48 -23.31
N GLY A 463 -12.49 16.46 -24.16
CA GLY A 463 -11.98 15.12 -23.88
C GLY A 463 -12.82 14.32 -22.89
N PRO A 464 -12.35 13.14 -22.50
CA PRO A 464 -13.08 12.25 -21.56
C PRO A 464 -13.28 12.85 -20.16
N ALA A 465 -12.48 13.85 -19.80
CA ALA A 465 -12.60 14.56 -18.55
C ALA A 465 -13.74 15.60 -18.54
N ALA A 466 -14.30 15.97 -19.69
CA ALA A 466 -15.31 17.03 -19.81
C ALA A 466 -16.71 16.55 -19.41
N GLY A 467 -17.39 17.35 -18.59
CA GLY A 467 -18.81 17.14 -18.26
C GLY A 467 -19.14 15.76 -17.67
N ASN A 468 -20.38 15.32 -17.89
CA ASN A 468 -20.90 14.02 -17.45
C ASN A 468 -20.53 12.91 -18.42
N PHE A 469 -19.25 12.72 -18.70
CA PHE A 469 -18.80 11.70 -19.61
C PHE A 469 -18.81 10.32 -18.96
N CYS A 470 -19.56 9.39 -19.53
CA CYS A 470 -19.48 7.97 -19.20
C CYS A 470 -19.37 7.14 -20.48
N TRP A 471 -18.79 5.97 -20.33
CA TRP A 471 -18.74 4.97 -21.39
C TRP A 471 -20.11 4.28 -21.50
N ASP A 472 -20.50 3.86 -22.68
CA ASP A 472 -21.72 3.08 -22.93
C ASP A 472 -21.51 1.56 -22.77
N ARG A 473 -20.29 1.17 -22.48
CA ARG A 473 -19.83 -0.20 -22.22
C ARG A 473 -18.55 -0.14 -21.40
N GLN A 474 -18.13 -1.28 -20.85
CA GLN A 474 -16.81 -1.36 -20.21
C GLN A 474 -15.73 -0.81 -21.16
N PRO A 475 -14.99 0.22 -20.76
CA PRO A 475 -14.02 0.88 -21.64
C PRO A 475 -12.86 -0.04 -21.98
N ASP A 476 -12.26 0.15 -23.15
CA ASP A 476 -11.17 -0.71 -23.63
C ASP A 476 -9.92 -0.67 -22.74
N PHE A 477 -9.75 0.36 -21.93
CA PHE A 477 -8.67 0.38 -20.95
C PHE A 477 -8.93 -0.56 -19.76
N SER A 478 -10.16 -0.84 -19.38
CA SER A 478 -10.52 -1.73 -18.28
C SER A 478 -10.44 -3.19 -18.74
N ALA A 479 -9.31 -3.83 -18.51
CA ALA A 479 -9.07 -5.19 -19.00
C ALA A 479 -9.76 -6.27 -18.14
N TYR A 480 -9.77 -6.09 -16.82
CA TYR A 480 -10.41 -7.00 -15.88
C TYR A 480 -10.90 -6.24 -14.66
N ARG A 481 -12.11 -6.52 -14.21
CA ARG A 481 -12.66 -5.94 -12.98
C ARG A 481 -13.51 -6.95 -12.20
N GLU A 482 -13.37 -6.88 -10.88
CA GLU A 482 -14.10 -7.74 -9.95
C GLU A 482 -14.30 -7.05 -8.60
N SER A 483 -15.52 -7.14 -8.06
CA SER A 483 -15.89 -6.61 -6.75
C SER A 483 -15.78 -7.69 -5.68
N SER A 484 -14.58 -8.13 -5.35
CA SER A 484 -14.28 -9.10 -4.27
C SER A 484 -13.09 -8.60 -3.45
N PHE A 485 -13.04 -8.94 -2.16
CA PHE A 485 -11.88 -8.65 -1.34
C PHE A 485 -10.71 -9.57 -1.68
N GLY A 486 -9.49 -9.02 -1.63
CA GLY A 486 -8.28 -9.74 -2.00
C GLY A 486 -6.99 -8.96 -1.81
N HIS A 487 -5.95 -9.41 -2.49
CA HIS A 487 -4.63 -8.77 -2.54
C HIS A 487 -3.88 -9.24 -3.79
N GLY A 488 -2.83 -8.52 -4.15
CA GLY A 488 -1.96 -8.89 -5.27
C GLY A 488 -0.54 -9.25 -4.88
N ILE A 489 0.09 -10.05 -5.71
CA ILE A 489 1.51 -10.42 -5.62
C ILE A 489 2.20 -10.07 -6.93
N LEU A 490 3.24 -9.25 -6.84
CA LEU A 490 4.13 -8.92 -7.95
C LEU A 490 5.43 -9.71 -7.79
N GLU A 491 5.77 -10.49 -8.82
CA GLU A 491 7.02 -11.24 -8.90
C GLU A 491 7.81 -10.81 -10.14
N VAL A 492 8.86 -10.03 -9.95
CA VAL A 492 9.73 -9.65 -11.07
C VAL A 492 10.64 -10.82 -11.42
N LYS A 493 10.53 -11.34 -12.63
CA LYS A 493 11.28 -12.51 -13.10
C LYS A 493 12.64 -12.14 -13.70
N ASN A 494 12.72 -11.00 -14.39
CA ASN A 494 13.94 -10.43 -14.95
C ASN A 494 13.71 -8.96 -15.36
N ALA A 495 14.65 -8.38 -16.09
CA ALA A 495 14.58 -6.97 -16.53
C ALA A 495 13.39 -6.64 -17.47
N THR A 496 12.71 -7.65 -18.01
CA THR A 496 11.63 -7.45 -18.99
C THR A 496 10.32 -8.16 -18.65
N TYR A 497 10.29 -9.07 -17.67
CA TYR A 497 9.11 -9.84 -17.31
C TYR A 497 8.84 -9.78 -15.81
N ALA A 498 7.60 -9.45 -15.46
CA ALA A 498 7.06 -9.58 -14.10
C ALA A 498 5.73 -10.33 -14.16
N LEU A 499 5.49 -11.20 -13.19
CA LEU A 499 4.22 -11.88 -13.02
C LEU A 499 3.40 -11.10 -11.99
N TRP A 500 2.22 -10.68 -12.37
CA TRP A 500 1.20 -10.16 -11.48
C TRP A 500 0.15 -11.23 -11.24
N THR A 501 -0.21 -11.47 -9.96
CA THR A 501 -1.26 -12.39 -9.56
C THR A 501 -2.13 -11.74 -8.51
N TRP A 502 -3.46 -11.74 -8.72
CA TRP A 502 -4.43 -11.31 -7.74
C TRP A 502 -5.16 -12.51 -7.14
N TYR A 503 -5.38 -12.50 -5.81
CA TYR A 503 -5.97 -13.57 -5.02
C TYR A 503 -7.21 -13.04 -4.28
N ARG A 504 -8.35 -13.76 -4.41
CA ARG A 504 -9.56 -13.50 -3.62
C ARG A 504 -9.43 -14.06 -2.21
N ASN A 505 -10.05 -13.40 -1.24
CA ASN A 505 -10.09 -13.90 0.13
C ASN A 505 -10.88 -15.21 0.30
N GLN A 506 -11.91 -15.44 -0.49
CA GLN A 506 -12.79 -16.61 -0.41
C GLN A 506 -12.27 -17.82 -1.18
N ASP A 507 -11.29 -17.64 -2.03
CA ASP A 507 -10.59 -18.74 -2.70
C ASP A 507 -9.52 -19.32 -1.76
N HIS A 508 -8.98 -20.46 -2.14
CA HIS A 508 -7.77 -20.96 -1.50
C HIS A 508 -6.61 -19.98 -1.76
N GLU A 509 -5.74 -19.75 -0.78
CA GLU A 509 -4.67 -18.73 -0.86
C GLU A 509 -3.70 -18.87 -2.06
N LYS A 510 -3.68 -20.03 -2.71
CA LYS A 510 -2.84 -20.27 -3.89
C LYS A 510 -3.62 -20.27 -5.21
N VAL A 511 -4.93 -19.97 -5.17
CA VAL A 511 -5.76 -19.90 -6.38
C VAL A 511 -5.80 -18.44 -6.88
N ALA A 512 -5.26 -18.23 -8.08
CA ALA A 512 -5.30 -16.90 -8.70
C ALA A 512 -6.72 -16.56 -9.20
N GLY A 513 -7.20 -15.38 -8.84
CA GLY A 513 -8.42 -14.80 -9.42
C GLY A 513 -8.16 -14.12 -10.76
N ASP A 514 -7.04 -13.39 -10.87
CA ASP A 514 -6.51 -12.85 -12.12
C ASP A 514 -4.99 -13.03 -12.16
N GLN A 515 -4.44 -13.26 -13.35
CA GLN A 515 -2.99 -13.41 -13.52
C GLN A 515 -2.55 -12.97 -14.90
N ILE A 516 -1.51 -12.14 -14.97
CA ILE A 516 -0.86 -11.74 -16.22
C ILE A 516 0.65 -11.63 -16.08
N TYR A 517 1.34 -11.69 -17.21
CA TYR A 517 2.71 -11.17 -17.30
C TYR A 517 2.70 -9.70 -17.71
N ILE A 518 3.37 -8.85 -16.93
CA ILE A 518 3.69 -7.47 -17.32
C ILE A 518 5.01 -7.54 -18.07
N VAL A 519 5.00 -7.13 -19.35
CA VAL A 519 6.16 -7.25 -20.25
C VAL A 519 6.68 -5.87 -20.59
N ARG A 520 7.96 -5.63 -20.37
CA ARG A 520 8.67 -4.44 -20.84
C ARG A 520 9.28 -4.70 -22.21
N GLN A 521 9.18 -3.73 -23.11
CA GLN A 521 9.80 -3.79 -24.45
C GLN A 521 10.62 -2.52 -24.71
N PRO A 522 11.79 -2.34 -24.05
CA PRO A 522 12.59 -1.13 -24.22
C PRO A 522 13.04 -0.91 -25.67
N ASP A 523 13.10 -1.94 -26.50
CA ASP A 523 13.44 -1.79 -27.93
C ASP A 523 12.30 -1.20 -28.75
N ALA A 524 11.06 -1.51 -28.42
CA ALA A 524 9.86 -0.97 -29.07
C ALA A 524 9.39 0.35 -28.43
N CYS A 525 9.64 0.54 -27.12
CA CYS A 525 9.18 1.68 -26.35
C CYS A 525 10.36 2.56 -25.88
N PRO A 526 10.69 3.62 -26.60
CA PRO A 526 11.83 4.49 -26.29
C PRO A 526 11.79 5.10 -24.89
N ASN A 527 10.60 5.40 -24.35
CA ASN A 527 10.41 5.91 -23.00
C ASN A 527 10.81 4.90 -21.90
N GLN A 528 10.83 3.61 -22.19
CA GLN A 528 11.29 2.55 -21.27
C GLN A 528 12.82 2.33 -21.30
N ARG A 529 13.54 3.07 -22.13
CA ARG A 529 15.01 3.02 -22.20
C ARG A 529 15.62 3.95 -21.16
N ARG A 530 16.95 3.87 -21.04
CA ARG A 530 17.73 4.83 -20.26
C ARG A 530 17.47 6.25 -20.76
N VAL A 531 17.19 7.18 -19.86
CA VAL A 531 17.18 8.61 -20.16
C VAL A 531 18.62 9.04 -20.42
N THR A 532 19.04 9.06 -21.69
CA THR A 532 20.32 9.67 -22.06
C THR A 532 20.20 11.18 -21.82
N LYS A 533 21.17 11.77 -21.12
CA LYS A 533 21.28 13.23 -20.91
C LYS A 533 21.24 13.96 -22.28
N GLY A 534 20.07 14.33 -22.75
CA GLY A 534 19.88 14.94 -24.05
C GLY A 534 18.47 15.44 -24.34
N TRP A 535 17.51 15.18 -23.48
CA TRP A 535 16.12 15.61 -23.72
C TRP A 535 15.77 16.99 -23.12
N SER A 536 16.74 17.70 -22.48
CA SER A 536 16.51 19.04 -21.92
C SER A 536 16.41 20.17 -22.94
N ASP A 537 16.68 19.91 -24.24
CA ASP A 537 16.77 20.95 -25.27
C ASP A 537 15.64 20.91 -26.32
N ALA A 538 14.57 20.15 -26.08
CA ALA A 538 13.44 20.07 -27.04
C ALA A 538 12.11 20.47 -26.36
N ARG A 539 12.04 21.66 -25.73
CA ARG A 539 10.82 22.38 -25.41
C ARG A 539 10.92 23.85 -25.76
#